data_688af7baff4ef04632442ca7a96bc371
#
_entry.id   688af7baff4ef04632442ca7a96bc371
#
_cell.length_a   1.000
_cell.length_b   1.000
_cell.length_c   1.000
_cell.angle_alpha   90.00
_cell.angle_beta   90.00
_cell.angle_gamma   90.00
#
_symmetry.space_group_name_H-M   'P 1'
#
loop_
_entity.id
_entity.type
_entity.pdbx_description
1 polymer ?
#
loop_
_entity_poly.entity_id
_entity_poly.type
_entity_poly.pdbx_seq_one_letter_code
_entity_poly.pdbx_strand_id
1 'polypeptide(L)'
;MNIKRDLLTILACSMSLHLLAQEKFPFRDPQLPVEQRVEDLVSRLTLEEKVKQMLNSTPPVERLGIPAYNWWNECLHGIGRTKYHVTVFPQAIGMAAAWNDALIKEVASSIADEGRAIYNDTQRKEDYSQYHALTYWTPNINIFRDPPLGTRTGNLW
;
A
#
# COMPACT_ATOMS: atom_id res chain seq x y z
N MET A 1 19.47 50.88 -18.52
CA MET A 1 19.48 49.65 -17.71
C MET A 1 18.01 49.25 -17.52
N ASN A 2 17.62 48.09 -18.02
CA ASN A 2 16.19 47.75 -18.16
C ASN A 2 15.76 46.89 -16.96
N ILE A 3 15.50 47.51 -15.83
CA ILE A 3 15.19 46.89 -14.53
C ILE A 3 14.13 45.77 -14.62
N LYS A 4 13.14 45.90 -15.51
CA LYS A 4 12.12 44.84 -15.73
C LYS A 4 12.73 43.56 -16.34
N ARG A 5 13.69 43.70 -17.26
CA ARG A 5 14.33 42.55 -17.88
C ARG A 5 15.29 41.85 -16.92
N ASP A 6 15.98 42.61 -16.09
CA ASP A 6 16.91 42.07 -15.11
C ASP A 6 16.15 41.36 -13.96
N LEU A 7 15.00 41.87 -13.55
CA LEU A 7 14.10 41.22 -12.58
C LEU A 7 13.53 39.89 -13.11
N LEU A 8 13.13 39.85 -14.40
CA LEU A 8 12.63 38.61 -15.04
C LEU A 8 13.70 37.54 -15.12
N THR A 9 14.95 37.95 -15.39
CA THR A 9 16.09 37.02 -15.48
C THR A 9 16.43 36.45 -14.10
N ILE A 10 16.40 37.26 -13.05
CA ILE A 10 16.64 36.81 -11.68
C ILE A 10 15.53 35.85 -11.22
N LEU A 11 14.27 36.15 -11.53
CA LEU A 11 13.15 35.28 -11.20
C LEU A 11 13.20 33.94 -11.95
N ALA A 12 13.56 33.94 -13.23
CA ALA A 12 13.74 32.73 -14.02
C ALA A 12 14.93 31.90 -13.52
N CYS A 13 16.03 32.52 -13.09
CA CYS A 13 17.18 31.83 -12.53
C CYS A 13 16.88 31.22 -11.16
N SER A 14 16.11 31.91 -10.30
CA SER A 14 15.70 31.37 -9.01
C SER A 14 14.74 30.17 -9.15
N MET A 15 13.81 30.20 -10.09
CA MET A 15 12.94 29.07 -10.41
C MET A 15 13.72 27.86 -10.95
N SER A 16 14.77 28.09 -11.75
CA SER A 16 15.61 27.02 -12.28
C SER A 16 16.46 26.33 -11.20
N LEU A 17 16.90 27.05 -10.18
CA LEU A 17 17.65 26.48 -9.05
C LEU A 17 16.77 25.59 -8.15
N HIS A 18 15.50 25.88 -8.02
CA HIS A 18 14.57 25.02 -7.26
C HIS A 18 14.25 23.69 -7.98
N LEU A 19 14.33 23.63 -9.30
CA LEU A 19 14.15 22.39 -10.06
C LEU A 19 15.35 21.42 -9.95
N LEU A 20 16.52 21.88 -9.58
CA LEU A 20 17.76 21.07 -9.51
C LEU A 20 17.97 20.40 -8.14
N ALA A 21 17.17 20.71 -7.14
CA ALA A 21 17.36 20.24 -5.77
C ALA A 21 16.32 19.20 -5.32
N GLN A 22 15.78 18.40 -6.21
CA GLN A 22 15.09 17.18 -5.77
C GLN A 22 16.15 16.16 -5.36
N GLU A 23 16.43 16.11 -4.08
CA GLU A 23 17.29 15.08 -3.48
C GLU A 23 16.72 13.70 -3.85
N LYS A 24 17.39 13.02 -4.76
CA LYS A 24 16.95 11.71 -5.23
C LYS A 24 17.36 10.67 -4.19
N PHE A 25 16.49 10.42 -3.25
CA PHE A 25 16.73 9.43 -2.19
C PHE A 25 16.93 8.03 -2.79
N PRO A 26 17.98 7.30 -2.40
CA PRO A 26 18.23 5.94 -2.88
C PRO A 26 17.04 5.00 -2.69
N PHE A 27 16.28 5.12 -1.61
CA PHE A 27 15.10 4.27 -1.38
C PHE A 27 14.01 4.42 -2.45
N ARG A 28 14.03 5.52 -3.23
CA ARG A 28 13.10 5.77 -4.34
C ARG A 28 13.59 5.24 -5.69
N ASP A 29 14.81 4.77 -5.75
CA ASP A 29 15.36 4.24 -6.99
C ASP A 29 14.91 2.79 -7.20
N PRO A 30 14.03 2.49 -8.18
CA PRO A 30 13.53 1.14 -8.42
C PRO A 30 14.61 0.20 -8.98
N GLN A 31 15.76 0.71 -9.40
CA GLN A 31 16.89 -0.09 -9.91
C GLN A 31 17.74 -0.67 -8.78
N LEU A 32 17.64 -0.11 -7.58
CA LEU A 32 18.37 -0.64 -6.43
C LEU A 32 17.65 -1.87 -5.83
N PRO A 33 18.39 -2.84 -5.29
CA PRO A 33 17.83 -3.96 -4.54
C PRO A 33 16.94 -3.49 -3.40
N VAL A 34 15.88 -4.25 -3.11
CA VAL A 34 14.89 -3.88 -2.09
C VAL A 34 15.54 -3.70 -0.72
N GLU A 35 16.49 -4.56 -0.36
CA GLU A 35 17.22 -4.51 0.91
C GLU A 35 17.97 -3.18 1.08
N GLN A 36 18.66 -2.72 0.04
CA GLN A 36 19.38 -1.44 0.07
C GLN A 36 18.42 -0.25 0.19
N ARG A 37 17.29 -0.32 -0.49
CA ARG A 37 16.25 0.72 -0.41
C ARG A 37 15.62 0.78 0.98
N VAL A 38 15.35 -0.37 1.58
CA VAL A 38 14.82 -0.47 2.95
C VAL A 38 15.83 0.06 3.96
N GLU A 39 17.10 -0.33 3.85
CA GLU A 39 18.15 0.14 4.74
C GLU A 39 18.32 1.66 4.68
N ASP A 40 18.37 2.23 3.47
CA ASP A 40 18.44 3.68 3.29
C ASP A 40 17.22 4.38 3.91
N LEU A 41 16.00 3.90 3.64
CA LEU A 41 14.79 4.47 4.21
C LEU A 41 14.80 4.42 5.74
N VAL A 42 15.07 3.25 6.32
CA VAL A 42 15.06 3.04 7.78
C VAL A 42 16.12 3.89 8.46
N SER A 43 17.30 4.08 7.84
CA SER A 43 18.36 4.94 8.37
C SER A 43 17.94 6.42 8.49
N ARG A 44 17.03 6.86 7.61
CA ARG A 44 16.52 8.24 7.58
C ARG A 44 15.39 8.50 8.57
N LEU A 45 14.69 7.47 9.02
CA LEU A 45 13.59 7.61 9.97
C LEU A 45 14.11 7.93 11.39
N THR A 46 13.48 8.88 12.05
CA THR A 46 13.67 9.11 13.49
C THR A 46 13.09 7.95 14.31
N LEU A 47 13.49 7.84 15.57
CA LEU A 47 12.94 6.81 16.46
C LEU A 47 11.41 6.93 16.58
N GLU A 48 10.90 8.15 16.71
CA GLU A 48 9.46 8.40 16.79
C GLU A 48 8.73 7.98 15.51
N GLU A 49 9.27 8.30 14.34
CA GLU A 49 8.71 7.88 13.07
C GLU A 49 8.72 6.34 12.94
N LYS A 50 9.80 5.67 13.34
CA LYS A 50 9.87 4.20 13.37
C LYS A 50 8.78 3.59 14.24
N VAL A 51 8.55 4.12 15.43
CA VAL A 51 7.50 3.66 16.34
C VAL A 51 6.12 3.85 15.71
N LYS A 52 5.86 4.98 15.05
CA LYS A 52 4.58 5.25 14.37
C LYS A 52 4.34 4.31 13.18
N GLN A 53 5.41 3.84 12.51
CA GLN A 53 5.29 2.86 11.43
C GLN A 53 4.91 1.45 11.91
N MET A 54 4.93 1.18 13.21
CA MET A 54 4.48 -0.10 13.80
C MET A 54 2.96 -0.20 13.96
N LEU A 55 2.22 0.87 13.71
CA LEU A 55 0.76 0.89 13.78
C LEU A 55 0.14 0.36 12.47
N ASN A 56 -1.05 -0.23 12.55
CA ASN A 56 -1.77 -0.63 11.33
C ASN A 56 -2.18 0.56 10.45
N SER A 57 -2.42 1.73 11.04
CA SER A 57 -2.63 2.99 10.34
C SER A 57 -1.37 3.84 10.49
N THR A 58 -0.42 3.65 9.59
CA THR A 58 0.84 4.39 9.63
C THR A 58 0.63 5.80 9.09
N PRO A 59 1.06 6.83 9.85
CA PRO A 59 0.99 8.20 9.38
C PRO A 59 2.01 8.46 8.25
N PRO A 60 1.81 9.54 7.46
CA PRO A 60 2.77 9.93 6.45
C PRO A 60 4.10 10.40 7.08
N VAL A 61 5.18 10.26 6.33
CA VAL A 61 6.47 10.91 6.64
C VAL A 61 6.73 11.96 5.57
N GLU A 62 6.11 13.12 5.75
CA GLU A 62 6.05 14.18 4.74
C GLU A 62 7.42 14.64 4.27
N ARG A 63 8.38 14.83 5.19
CA ARG A 63 9.77 15.23 4.86
C ARG A 63 10.50 14.25 3.94
N LEU A 64 10.08 12.99 3.91
CA LEU A 64 10.58 11.96 3.00
C LEU A 64 9.62 11.72 1.84
N GLY A 65 8.48 12.41 1.80
CA GLY A 65 7.43 12.23 0.81
C GLY A 65 6.83 10.83 0.80
N ILE A 66 6.73 10.21 1.98
CA ILE A 66 6.09 8.91 2.16
C ILE A 66 4.64 9.17 2.54
N PRO A 67 3.66 8.66 1.79
CA PRO A 67 2.25 8.81 2.12
C PRO A 67 1.87 7.95 3.33
N ALA A 68 0.70 8.23 3.91
CA ALA A 68 0.08 7.34 4.88
C ALA A 68 -0.19 5.97 4.26
N TYR A 69 -0.22 4.94 5.08
CA TYR A 69 -0.54 3.59 4.64
C TYR A 69 -1.35 2.86 5.70
N ASN A 70 -2.40 2.14 5.28
CA ASN A 70 -3.15 1.30 6.20
C ASN A 70 -2.90 -0.18 5.89
N TRP A 71 -2.36 -0.91 6.87
CA TRP A 71 -2.00 -2.32 6.75
C TRP A 71 -3.20 -3.26 6.86
N TRP A 72 -4.37 -2.75 7.24
CA TRP A 72 -5.56 -3.56 7.51
C TRP A 72 -6.41 -3.71 6.25
N ASN A 73 -6.19 -4.78 5.53
CA ASN A 73 -6.96 -5.13 4.34
C ASN A 73 -7.27 -6.62 4.34
N GLU A 74 -8.40 -7.00 3.80
CA GLU A 74 -8.90 -8.37 3.83
C GLU A 74 -9.37 -8.79 2.44
N CYS A 75 -9.02 -10.03 2.04
CA CYS A 75 -9.45 -10.58 0.76
C CYS A 75 -9.61 -12.10 0.77
N LEU A 76 -10.09 -12.68 1.87
CA LEU A 76 -10.14 -14.13 2.06
C LEU A 76 -10.91 -14.86 0.94
N HIS A 77 -12.00 -14.28 0.45
CA HIS A 77 -12.78 -14.81 -0.66
C HIS A 77 -13.32 -13.70 -1.59
N GLY A 78 -12.54 -12.67 -1.80
CA GLY A 78 -12.83 -11.43 -2.49
C GLY A 78 -12.40 -10.25 -1.64
N ILE A 79 -12.25 -9.06 -2.23
CA ILE A 79 -11.85 -7.85 -1.51
C ILE A 79 -12.94 -7.50 -0.49
N GLY A 80 -12.57 -7.49 0.79
CA GLY A 80 -13.50 -7.25 1.88
C GLY A 80 -13.71 -5.77 2.18
N ARG A 81 -14.91 -5.44 2.69
CA ARG A 81 -15.28 -4.13 3.26
C ARG A 81 -14.99 -2.93 2.37
N THR A 82 -14.98 -3.14 1.08
CA THR A 82 -14.78 -2.07 0.10
C THR A 82 -16.10 -1.48 -0.36
N LYS A 83 -16.09 -0.22 -0.78
CA LYS A 83 -17.21 0.46 -1.46
C LYS A 83 -17.29 0.16 -2.96
N TYR A 84 -16.29 -0.53 -3.49
CA TYR A 84 -16.23 -0.90 -4.90
C TYR A 84 -17.02 -2.18 -5.15
N HIS A 85 -17.54 -2.32 -6.38
CA HIS A 85 -18.10 -3.58 -6.83
C HIS A 85 -16.96 -4.55 -7.11
N VAL A 86 -16.97 -5.67 -6.41
CA VAL A 86 -15.94 -6.70 -6.48
C VAL A 86 -16.58 -8.08 -6.60
N THR A 87 -15.81 -9.04 -7.07
CA THR A 87 -16.23 -10.44 -7.14
C THR A 87 -16.14 -11.07 -5.76
N VAL A 88 -17.22 -11.74 -5.35
CA VAL A 88 -17.27 -12.53 -4.12
C VAL A 88 -17.22 -13.99 -4.48
N PHE A 89 -16.21 -14.68 -4.00
CA PHE A 89 -16.02 -16.12 -4.17
C PHE A 89 -16.60 -16.91 -2.99
N PRO A 90 -16.73 -18.23 -3.10
CA PRO A 90 -17.13 -19.06 -1.98
C PRO A 90 -16.19 -18.90 -0.78
N GLN A 91 -16.70 -19.16 0.42
CA GLN A 91 -15.88 -19.20 1.63
C GLN A 91 -14.69 -20.16 1.48
N ALA A 92 -13.59 -19.89 2.19
CA ALA A 92 -12.35 -20.67 2.10
C ALA A 92 -12.57 -22.20 2.28
N ILE A 93 -13.48 -22.60 3.17
CA ILE A 93 -13.82 -24.00 3.36
C ILE A 93 -14.46 -24.63 2.11
N GLY A 94 -15.32 -23.90 1.41
CA GLY A 94 -15.95 -24.36 0.17
C GLY A 94 -14.92 -24.44 -0.98
N MET A 95 -14.05 -23.47 -1.08
CA MET A 95 -12.97 -23.49 -2.06
C MET A 95 -11.98 -24.63 -1.81
N ALA A 96 -11.62 -24.85 -0.54
CA ALA A 96 -10.73 -25.96 -0.16
C ALA A 96 -11.33 -27.33 -0.46
N ALA A 97 -12.64 -27.48 -0.33
CA ALA A 97 -13.34 -28.74 -0.63
C ALA A 97 -13.27 -29.13 -2.12
N ALA A 98 -12.96 -28.20 -3.01
CA ALA A 98 -12.76 -28.47 -4.42
C ALA A 98 -11.47 -29.28 -4.73
N TRP A 99 -10.50 -29.31 -3.81
CA TRP A 99 -9.19 -29.97 -3.98
C TRP A 99 -8.51 -29.62 -5.33
N ASN A 100 -8.62 -28.37 -5.71
CA ASN A 100 -8.14 -27.87 -7.00
C ASN A 100 -7.33 -26.59 -6.82
N ASP A 101 -6.03 -26.73 -6.63
CA ASP A 101 -5.08 -25.62 -6.42
C ASP A 101 -4.96 -24.71 -7.66
N ALA A 102 -5.13 -25.24 -8.85
CA ALA A 102 -5.13 -24.42 -10.06
C ALA A 102 -6.32 -23.43 -10.05
N LEU A 103 -7.50 -23.90 -9.68
CA LEU A 103 -8.69 -23.03 -9.50
C LEU A 103 -8.45 -21.98 -8.40
N ILE A 104 -7.88 -22.38 -7.27
CA ILE A 104 -7.59 -21.44 -6.17
C ILE A 104 -6.60 -20.37 -6.63
N LYS A 105 -5.61 -20.73 -7.43
CA LYS A 105 -4.66 -19.76 -8.02
C LYS A 105 -5.37 -18.76 -8.94
N GLU A 106 -6.30 -19.21 -9.78
CA GLU A 106 -7.09 -18.32 -10.65
C GLU A 106 -7.96 -17.36 -9.84
N VAL A 107 -8.63 -17.87 -8.79
CA VAL A 107 -9.41 -17.04 -7.86
C VAL A 107 -8.52 -15.99 -7.20
N ALA A 108 -7.36 -16.39 -6.67
CA ALA A 108 -6.42 -15.47 -6.03
C ALA A 108 -5.89 -14.42 -7.02
N SER A 109 -5.65 -14.79 -8.27
CA SER A 109 -5.23 -13.85 -9.32
C SER A 109 -6.31 -12.81 -9.59
N SER A 110 -7.57 -13.24 -9.72
CA SER A 110 -8.70 -12.32 -9.92
C SER A 110 -8.86 -11.34 -8.76
N ILE A 111 -8.76 -11.84 -7.53
CA ILE A 111 -8.79 -11.00 -6.32
C ILE A 111 -7.62 -10.00 -6.32
N ALA A 112 -6.43 -10.44 -6.69
CA ALA A 112 -5.25 -9.59 -6.74
C ALA A 112 -5.39 -8.46 -7.78
N ASP A 113 -5.97 -8.74 -8.93
CA ASP A 113 -6.22 -7.76 -9.99
C ASP A 113 -7.24 -6.70 -9.53
N GLU A 114 -8.34 -7.13 -8.91
CA GLU A 114 -9.33 -6.21 -8.33
C GLU A 114 -8.72 -5.35 -7.21
N GLY A 115 -7.96 -5.96 -6.33
CA GLY A 115 -7.26 -5.24 -5.26
C GLY A 115 -6.26 -4.22 -5.80
N ARG A 116 -5.52 -4.55 -6.84
CA ARG A 116 -4.61 -3.63 -7.52
C ARG A 116 -5.37 -2.47 -8.18
N ALA A 117 -6.52 -2.75 -8.80
CA ALA A 117 -7.35 -1.72 -9.41
C ALA A 117 -7.88 -0.72 -8.37
N ILE A 118 -8.39 -1.23 -7.24
CA ILE A 118 -8.84 -0.40 -6.11
C ILE A 118 -7.70 0.46 -5.58
N TYR A 119 -6.55 -0.15 -5.28
CA TYR A 119 -5.38 0.57 -4.81
C TYR A 119 -4.99 1.69 -5.77
N ASN A 120 -4.89 1.42 -7.06
CA ASN A 120 -4.50 2.44 -8.04
C ASN A 120 -5.51 3.59 -8.11
N ASP A 121 -6.81 3.31 -7.97
CA ASP A 121 -7.84 4.34 -7.96
C ASP A 121 -7.79 5.19 -6.69
N THR A 122 -7.64 4.56 -5.53
CA THR A 122 -7.56 5.26 -4.25
C THR A 122 -6.29 6.09 -4.12
N GLN A 123 -5.15 5.60 -4.64
CA GLN A 123 -3.91 6.39 -4.67
C GLN A 123 -4.06 7.67 -5.50
N ARG A 124 -4.76 7.60 -6.65
CA ARG A 124 -5.06 8.81 -7.46
C ARG A 124 -5.97 9.80 -6.74
N LYS A 125 -6.76 9.33 -5.79
CA LYS A 125 -7.67 10.14 -4.96
C LYS A 125 -7.06 10.54 -3.62
N GLU A 126 -5.80 10.17 -3.36
CA GLU A 126 -5.11 10.37 -2.08
C GLU A 126 -5.89 9.79 -0.88
N ASP A 127 -6.63 8.69 -1.12
CA ASP A 127 -7.40 7.98 -0.10
C ASP A 127 -6.58 6.79 0.44
N TYR A 128 -5.90 7.00 1.55
CA TYR A 128 -5.06 6.02 2.24
C TYR A 128 -5.78 5.32 3.40
N SER A 129 -7.09 5.33 3.39
CA SER A 129 -7.90 4.76 4.46
C SER A 129 -7.85 3.21 4.47
N GLN A 130 -8.42 2.63 5.51
CA GLN A 130 -8.52 1.19 5.71
C GLN A 130 -9.23 0.51 4.52
N TYR A 131 -8.79 -0.68 4.16
CA TYR A 131 -9.27 -1.52 3.03
C TYR A 131 -8.92 -1.01 1.63
N HIS A 132 -7.99 -0.07 1.51
CA HIS A 132 -7.57 0.52 0.25
C HIS A 132 -6.12 0.24 -0.14
N ALA A 133 -5.40 -0.56 0.67
CA ALA A 133 -4.00 -0.89 0.42
C ALA A 133 -3.81 -2.34 -0.06
N LEU A 134 -2.56 -2.77 -0.21
CA LEU A 134 -2.20 -4.06 -0.82
C LEU A 134 -1.62 -5.08 0.16
N THR A 135 -1.63 -4.79 1.44
CA THR A 135 -1.24 -5.76 2.47
C THR A 135 -2.48 -6.47 2.98
N TYR A 136 -2.66 -7.71 2.60
CA TYR A 136 -3.84 -8.50 2.96
C TYR A 136 -3.56 -9.48 4.08
N TRP A 137 -4.48 -9.57 5.05
CA TRP A 137 -4.45 -10.52 6.16
C TRP A 137 -5.08 -11.86 5.71
N THR A 138 -4.53 -12.39 4.64
CA THR A 138 -5.04 -13.56 3.92
C THR A 138 -3.85 -14.32 3.29
N PRO A 139 -3.90 -15.66 3.19
CA PRO A 139 -4.95 -16.56 3.68
C PRO A 139 -4.94 -16.69 5.20
N ASN A 140 -6.08 -17.11 5.77
CA ASN A 140 -6.14 -17.50 7.17
C ASN A 140 -5.47 -18.86 7.34
N ILE A 141 -4.33 -18.90 8.02
CA ILE A 141 -3.57 -20.13 8.26
C ILE A 141 -4.02 -20.92 9.50
N ASN A 142 -5.00 -20.42 10.22
CA ASN A 142 -5.60 -21.13 11.35
C ASN A 142 -6.42 -22.30 10.84
N ILE A 143 -6.21 -23.47 11.44
CA ILE A 143 -7.10 -24.59 11.17
C ILE A 143 -8.39 -24.38 11.98
N PHE A 144 -9.50 -24.26 11.29
CA PHE A 144 -10.81 -24.22 11.92
C PHE A 144 -11.20 -25.63 12.42
N ARG A 145 -10.90 -25.91 13.69
CA ARG A 145 -11.20 -27.20 14.32
C ARG A 145 -12.18 -27.09 15.47
N ASP A 146 -12.16 -25.97 16.16
CA ASP A 146 -12.84 -25.79 17.42
C ASP A 146 -13.37 -24.36 17.54
N PRO A 147 -14.66 -24.17 17.88
CA PRO A 147 -15.23 -22.85 18.06
C PRO A 147 -14.47 -21.89 18.97
N PRO A 148 -13.81 -22.33 20.06
CA PRO A 148 -13.01 -21.45 20.89
C PRO A 148 -11.68 -21.01 20.27
N LEU A 149 -11.15 -21.75 19.31
CA LEU A 149 -9.82 -21.53 18.74
C LEU A 149 -9.86 -20.88 17.35
N GLY A 150 -11.03 -20.76 16.77
CA GLY A 150 -11.15 -20.29 15.41
C GLY A 150 -11.56 -18.84 15.31
N THR A 151 -10.76 -18.02 14.68
CA THR A 151 -11.35 -17.02 13.81
C THR A 151 -12.24 -17.79 12.85
N ARG A 152 -13.53 -17.77 13.08
CA ARG A 152 -14.48 -18.31 12.14
C ARG A 152 -14.17 -17.67 10.80
N THR A 153 -13.87 -18.50 9.81
CA THR A 153 -13.53 -18.08 8.48
C THR A 153 -14.41 -16.94 8.01
N GLY A 154 -13.81 -15.80 7.71
CA GLY A 154 -14.54 -14.69 7.13
C GLY A 154 -15.60 -14.02 8.01
N ASN A 155 -15.67 -14.32 9.29
CA ASN A 155 -16.67 -13.73 10.19
C ASN A 155 -16.30 -12.35 10.71
N LEU A 156 -15.45 -11.69 10.07
CA LEU A 156 -15.21 -10.26 10.28
C LEU A 156 -16.14 -9.41 9.42
N TRP A 157 -17.19 -10.04 8.91
CA TRP A 157 -18.25 -9.39 8.11
C TRP A 157 -19.54 -9.27 8.88
#